data_ae0ff0692f80e9c443497b0d05d7c173
#
_entry.id   ae0ff0692f80e9c443497b0d05d7c173
#
_cell.length_a   1.000
_cell.length_b   1.000
_cell.length_c   1.000
_cell.angle_alpha   90.00
_cell.angle_beta   90.00
_cell.angle_gamma   90.00
#
_symmetry.space_group_name_H-M   'P 1'
#
loop_
_entity.id
_entity.type
_entity.pdbx_description
1 polymer ?
#
loop_
_entity_poly.entity_id
_entity_poly.type
_entity_poly.pdbx_seq_one_letter_code
_entity_poly.pdbx_strand_id
1 'polypeptide(L)'
;MGIVRVGFIELWVRDLEASLAFYQGLLGFRLERQEEGRAYLRGYEELEWSLKLTQAPRAAVRSLGFKVEKEEDLEALKAWASSEGLPFRLEADWGRVEILRVQDPFGYPLAFYHRAQKLERVLQRYHEYRGPGVLRLDHFNLFSPEVGKATQYYRERLG
;
A
#
# COMPACT_ATOMS: atom_id res chain seq x y z
N MET A 1 -3.69 7.58 17.08
CA MET A 1 -3.07 7.68 15.73
C MET A 1 -4.18 7.45 14.71
N GLY A 2 -4.46 8.45 13.85
CA GLY A 2 -5.62 8.45 12.96
C GLY A 2 -5.38 7.68 11.66
N ILE A 3 -5.27 6.36 11.72
CA ILE A 3 -5.27 5.51 10.51
C ILE A 3 -6.70 5.49 9.96
N VAL A 4 -6.90 5.97 8.72
CA VAL A 4 -8.25 6.14 8.15
C VAL A 4 -8.63 5.08 7.14
N ARG A 5 -7.66 4.46 6.45
CA ARG A 5 -7.93 3.40 5.47
C ARG A 5 -6.68 2.65 5.02
N VAL A 6 -6.88 1.50 4.42
CA VAL A 6 -5.88 0.88 3.56
C VAL A 6 -5.59 1.84 2.39
N GLY A 7 -4.34 2.04 2.08
CA GLY A 7 -3.90 2.98 1.05
C GLY A 7 -3.26 2.31 -0.15
N PHE A 8 -2.34 1.39 0.07
CA PHE A 8 -1.68 0.69 -1.02
C PHE A 8 -1.01 -0.61 -0.57
N ILE A 9 -0.70 -1.45 -1.54
CA ILE A 9 0.22 -2.57 -1.41
C ILE A 9 1.36 -2.43 -2.42
N GLU A 10 2.58 -2.72 -2.01
CA GLU A 10 3.72 -2.86 -2.90
C GLU A 10 4.18 -4.31 -2.92
N LEU A 11 4.20 -4.90 -4.10
CA LEU A 11 4.64 -6.26 -4.34
C LEU A 11 5.96 -6.28 -5.12
N TRP A 12 6.90 -7.08 -4.66
CA TRP A 12 8.03 -7.50 -5.47
C TRP A 12 7.60 -8.69 -6.32
N VAL A 13 7.85 -8.61 -7.61
CA VAL A 13 7.47 -9.63 -8.59
C VAL A 13 8.70 -10.03 -9.41
N ARG A 14 8.82 -11.30 -9.74
CA ARG A 14 9.96 -11.79 -10.54
C ARG A 14 9.83 -11.41 -12.02
N ASP A 15 8.60 -11.30 -12.50
CA ASP A 15 8.26 -10.98 -13.88
C ASP A 15 7.20 -9.90 -13.88
N LEU A 16 7.58 -8.69 -14.27
CA LEU A 16 6.68 -7.53 -14.27
C LEU A 16 5.61 -7.66 -15.35
N GLU A 17 5.96 -8.15 -16.53
CA GLU A 17 5.02 -8.30 -17.66
C GLU A 17 3.95 -9.35 -17.36
N ALA A 18 4.34 -10.50 -16.82
CA ALA A 18 3.39 -11.53 -16.39
C ALA A 18 2.49 -11.03 -15.26
N SER A 19 3.02 -10.24 -14.33
CA SER A 19 2.24 -9.62 -13.25
C SER A 19 1.27 -8.58 -13.77
N LEU A 20 1.67 -7.75 -14.74
CA LEU A 20 0.78 -6.79 -15.41
C LEU A 20 -0.34 -7.50 -16.18
N ALA A 21 -0.03 -8.58 -16.90
CA ALA A 21 -1.04 -9.39 -17.57
C ALA A 21 -2.10 -9.92 -16.57
N PHE A 22 -1.68 -10.29 -15.37
CA PHE A 22 -2.59 -10.73 -14.31
C PHE A 22 -3.40 -9.57 -13.70
N TYR A 23 -2.73 -8.54 -13.16
CA TYR A 23 -3.43 -7.47 -12.42
C TYR A 23 -4.21 -6.53 -13.33
N GLN A 24 -3.64 -6.11 -14.44
CA GLN A 24 -4.31 -5.25 -15.40
C GLN A 24 -5.20 -6.06 -16.36
N GLY A 25 -4.68 -7.12 -16.95
CA GLY A 25 -5.36 -7.89 -17.99
C GLY A 25 -6.50 -8.74 -17.44
N LEU A 26 -6.25 -9.54 -16.40
CA LEU A 26 -7.25 -10.46 -15.86
C LEU A 26 -8.12 -9.80 -14.79
N LEU A 27 -7.53 -9.15 -13.79
CA LEU A 27 -8.28 -8.55 -12.68
C LEU A 27 -8.86 -7.16 -13.00
N GLY A 28 -8.34 -6.48 -14.01
CA GLY A 28 -8.88 -5.21 -14.48
C GLY A 28 -8.48 -4.00 -13.63
N PHE A 29 -7.33 -4.04 -12.94
CA PHE A 29 -6.75 -2.84 -12.37
C PHE A 29 -6.38 -1.85 -13.48
N ARG A 30 -6.54 -0.57 -13.22
CA ARG A 30 -6.12 0.49 -14.13
C ARG A 30 -4.63 0.79 -13.96
N LEU A 31 -3.86 0.66 -15.03
CA LEU A 31 -2.46 1.10 -15.07
C LEU A 31 -2.42 2.62 -15.21
N GLU A 32 -1.75 3.30 -14.28
CA GLU A 32 -1.58 4.75 -14.28
C GLU A 32 -0.19 5.19 -14.75
N ARG A 33 0.84 4.42 -14.38
CA ARG A 33 2.22 4.71 -14.75
C ARG A 33 3.04 3.43 -14.82
N GLN A 34 3.90 3.34 -15.81
CA GLN A 34 4.91 2.30 -15.93
C GLN A 34 6.28 2.96 -16.15
N GLU A 35 7.26 2.46 -15.44
CA GLU A 35 8.67 2.84 -15.55
C GLU A 35 9.49 1.57 -15.71
N GLU A 36 10.79 1.71 -15.97
CA GLU A 36 11.69 0.57 -15.99
C GLU A 36 11.63 -0.19 -14.65
N GLY A 37 11.21 -1.45 -14.72
CA GLY A 37 11.10 -2.33 -13.55
C GLY A 37 9.97 -2.02 -12.56
N ARG A 38 9.04 -1.08 -12.85
CA ARG A 38 7.95 -0.70 -11.95
C ARG A 38 6.65 -0.39 -12.68
N ALA A 39 5.54 -0.66 -12.01
CA ALA A 39 4.22 -0.26 -12.48
C ALA A 39 3.34 0.18 -11.30
N TYR A 40 2.51 1.19 -11.52
CA TYR A 40 1.58 1.75 -10.55
C TYR A 40 0.17 1.61 -11.08
N LEU A 41 -0.68 0.92 -10.31
CA LEU A 41 -2.04 0.61 -10.69
C LEU A 41 -3.01 1.05 -9.59
N ARG A 42 -4.28 1.17 -9.96
CA ARG A 42 -5.37 1.42 -9.00
C ARG A 42 -6.68 0.78 -9.44
N GLY A 43 -7.63 0.69 -8.52
CA GLY A 43 -9.02 0.45 -8.82
C GLY A 43 -9.72 1.72 -9.35
N TYR A 44 -10.89 1.55 -9.96
CA TYR A 44 -11.60 2.66 -10.62
C TYR A 44 -12.21 3.69 -9.65
N GLU A 45 -12.45 3.32 -8.40
CA GLU A 45 -12.93 4.22 -7.34
C GLU A 45 -11.81 5.06 -6.72
N GLU A 46 -10.57 4.61 -6.81
CA GLU A 46 -9.44 5.21 -6.13
C GLU A 46 -8.92 6.46 -6.85
N LEU A 47 -8.53 7.46 -6.06
CA LEU A 47 -7.93 8.71 -6.55
C LEU A 47 -6.41 8.75 -6.36
N GLU A 48 -5.82 7.64 -5.95
CA GLU A 48 -4.40 7.45 -5.72
C GLU A 48 -4.04 6.05 -6.23
N TRP A 49 -2.79 5.80 -6.61
CA TRP A 49 -2.39 4.42 -6.89
C TRP A 49 -2.45 3.57 -5.60
N SER A 50 -2.91 2.34 -5.73
CA SER A 50 -3.09 1.41 -4.60
C SER A 50 -2.31 0.12 -4.75
N LEU A 51 -1.83 -0.20 -5.94
CA LEU A 51 -0.99 -1.35 -6.21
C LEU A 51 0.28 -0.90 -6.93
N LYS A 52 1.43 -1.21 -6.34
CA LYS A 52 2.72 -1.03 -6.98
C LYS A 52 3.37 -2.39 -7.19
N LEU A 53 3.78 -2.64 -8.41
CA LEU A 53 4.57 -3.81 -8.80
C LEU A 53 6.01 -3.35 -9.04
N THR A 54 6.98 -4.03 -8.42
CA THR A 54 8.40 -3.75 -8.62
C THR A 54 9.11 -5.05 -8.97
N GLN A 55 9.78 -5.08 -10.10
CA GLN A 55 10.56 -6.25 -10.51
C GLN A 55 11.72 -6.47 -9.54
N ALA A 56 11.85 -7.71 -9.06
CA ALA A 56 12.87 -8.09 -8.09
C ALA A 56 13.24 -9.58 -8.26
N PRO A 57 14.41 -10.01 -7.76
CA PRO A 57 14.85 -11.42 -7.89
C PRO A 57 13.91 -12.44 -7.21
N ARG A 58 13.12 -11.97 -6.25
CA ARG A 58 12.15 -12.83 -5.51
C ARG A 58 10.81 -12.12 -5.35
N ALA A 59 9.75 -12.90 -5.30
CA ALA A 59 8.42 -12.40 -4.96
C ALA A 59 8.30 -12.16 -3.44
N ALA A 60 7.74 -11.01 -3.05
CA ALA A 60 7.48 -10.67 -1.66
C ALA A 60 6.46 -9.54 -1.54
N VAL A 61 5.82 -9.42 -0.39
CA VAL A 61 5.13 -8.21 0.01
C VAL A 61 6.19 -7.22 0.52
N ARG A 62 6.33 -6.09 -0.17
CA ARG A 62 7.31 -5.05 0.16
C ARG A 62 6.74 -4.04 1.15
N SER A 63 5.45 -3.75 1.06
CA SER A 63 4.75 -2.83 1.96
C SER A 63 3.25 -3.06 1.98
N LEU A 64 2.69 -2.89 3.18
CA LEU A 64 1.27 -2.77 3.47
C LEU A 64 1.03 -1.32 3.88
N GLY A 65 0.45 -0.53 2.99
CA GLY A 65 0.35 0.92 3.11
C GLY A 65 -0.98 1.37 3.72
N PHE A 66 -0.92 2.26 4.68
CA PHE A 66 -2.06 2.85 5.37
C PHE A 66 -2.04 4.37 5.26
N LYS A 67 -3.18 4.97 5.00
CA LYS A 67 -3.33 6.41 5.02
C LYS A 67 -3.67 6.88 6.43
N VAL A 68 -3.00 7.95 6.89
CA VAL A 68 -3.34 8.64 8.13
C VAL A 68 -4.12 9.92 7.84
N GLU A 69 -4.89 10.37 8.83
CA GLU A 69 -5.76 11.54 8.69
C GLU A 69 -4.98 12.84 8.61
N LYS A 70 -3.95 12.99 9.45
CA LYS A 70 -3.18 14.22 9.61
C LYS A 70 -1.68 13.98 9.55
N GLU A 71 -0.93 15.05 9.32
CA GLU A 71 0.53 15.01 9.35
C GLU A 71 1.06 14.68 10.75
N GLU A 72 0.40 15.19 11.81
CA GLU A 72 0.73 14.90 13.19
C GLU A 72 0.58 13.41 13.54
N ASP A 73 -0.31 12.69 12.88
CA ASP A 73 -0.42 11.24 13.03
C ASP A 73 0.81 10.51 12.49
N LEU A 74 1.39 11.02 11.39
CA LEU A 74 2.62 10.45 10.84
C LEU A 74 3.80 10.68 11.79
N GLU A 75 3.89 11.86 12.41
CA GLU A 75 4.89 12.15 13.45
C GLU A 75 4.71 11.27 14.69
N ALA A 76 3.46 11.04 15.11
CA ALA A 76 3.17 10.13 16.22
C ALA A 76 3.58 8.68 15.90
N LEU A 77 3.42 8.24 14.66
CA LEU A 77 3.87 6.92 14.21
C LEU A 77 5.40 6.80 14.15
N LYS A 78 6.11 7.86 13.78
CA LYS A 78 7.59 7.91 13.87
C LYS A 78 8.05 7.79 15.32
N ALA A 79 7.42 8.56 16.23
CA ALA A 79 7.71 8.50 17.66
C ALA A 79 7.43 7.11 18.24
N TRP A 80 6.32 6.48 17.86
CA TRP A 80 6.00 5.12 18.22
C TRP A 80 7.08 4.14 17.75
N ALA A 81 7.44 4.16 16.46
CA ALA A 81 8.47 3.26 15.93
C ALA A 81 9.81 3.43 16.64
N SER A 82 10.19 4.70 16.93
CA SER A 82 11.40 5.01 17.66
C SER A 82 11.37 4.49 19.12
N SER A 83 10.25 4.71 19.81
CA SER A 83 10.10 4.28 21.24
C SER A 83 10.09 2.76 21.42
N GLU A 84 9.57 2.05 20.42
CA GLU A 84 9.57 0.57 20.41
C GLU A 84 10.86 -0.03 19.83
N GLY A 85 11.81 0.81 19.38
CA GLY A 85 13.05 0.36 18.75
C GLY A 85 12.86 -0.35 17.42
N LEU A 86 11.77 -0.07 16.71
CA LEU A 86 11.46 -0.71 15.44
C LEU A 86 12.29 -0.10 14.31
N PRO A 87 12.81 -0.92 13.38
CA PRO A 87 13.47 -0.39 12.18
C PRO A 87 12.48 0.43 11.35
N PHE A 88 12.81 1.68 11.08
CA PHE A 88 11.99 2.51 10.21
C PHE A 88 12.84 3.43 9.32
N ARG A 89 12.22 3.92 8.25
CA ARG A 89 12.81 4.89 7.33
C ARG A 89 11.74 5.72 6.64
N LEU A 90 12.13 6.91 6.19
CA LEU A 90 11.30 7.78 5.36
C LEU A 90 11.74 7.65 3.90
N GLU A 91 10.78 7.51 3.02
CA GLU A 91 11.01 7.44 1.59
C GLU A 91 9.97 8.29 0.86
N ALA A 92 10.31 8.72 -0.35
CA ALA A 92 9.35 9.29 -1.30
C ALA A 92 9.06 8.26 -2.40
N ASP A 93 7.89 8.39 -3.03
CA ASP A 93 7.53 7.60 -4.19
C ASP A 93 6.65 8.45 -5.13
N TRP A 94 6.37 7.95 -6.34
CA TRP A 94 5.51 8.68 -7.25
C TRP A 94 4.17 9.06 -6.60
N GLY A 95 3.89 10.35 -6.59
CA GLY A 95 2.67 10.90 -5.99
C GLY A 95 2.62 10.91 -4.47
N ARG A 96 3.66 10.44 -3.76
CA ARG A 96 3.77 10.51 -2.30
C ARG A 96 5.13 11.04 -1.89
N VAL A 97 5.14 12.21 -1.28
CA VAL A 97 6.40 12.89 -0.88
C VAL A 97 7.01 12.31 0.38
N GLU A 98 6.21 11.67 1.22
CA GLU A 98 6.65 11.07 2.47
C GLU A 98 5.88 9.78 2.76
N ILE A 99 6.62 8.69 2.90
CA ILE A 99 6.13 7.39 3.32
C ILE A 99 7.01 6.93 4.47
N LEU A 100 6.44 6.76 5.65
CA LEU A 100 7.09 6.12 6.78
C LEU A 100 6.98 4.60 6.62
N ARG A 101 8.10 3.93 6.44
CA ARG A 101 8.15 2.46 6.38
C ARG A 101 8.67 1.91 7.68
N VAL A 102 7.96 0.97 8.26
CA VAL A 102 8.28 0.36 9.56
C VAL A 102 8.19 -1.15 9.42
N GLN A 103 9.16 -1.87 9.94
CA GLN A 103 8.98 -3.30 10.18
C GLN A 103 8.43 -3.49 11.59
N ASP A 104 7.25 -4.06 11.69
CA ASP A 104 6.59 -4.27 12.97
C ASP A 104 7.21 -5.45 13.76
N PRO A 105 6.84 -5.65 15.04
CA PRO A 105 7.41 -6.75 15.86
C PRO A 105 7.07 -8.15 15.35
N PHE A 106 6.08 -8.29 14.47
CA PHE A 106 5.67 -9.57 13.87
C PHE A 106 6.30 -9.82 12.50
N GLY A 107 7.17 -8.89 12.04
CA GLY A 107 7.88 -9.00 10.77
C GLY A 107 7.10 -8.47 9.57
N TYR A 108 5.94 -7.83 9.74
CA TYR A 108 5.19 -7.26 8.63
C TYR A 108 5.74 -5.89 8.21
N PRO A 109 5.87 -5.65 6.89
CA PRO A 109 6.38 -4.39 6.36
C PRO A 109 5.25 -3.36 6.26
N LEU A 110 4.99 -2.62 7.33
CA LEU A 110 3.99 -1.57 7.35
C LEU A 110 4.53 -0.29 6.68
N ALA A 111 3.63 0.48 6.10
CA ALA A 111 3.93 1.80 5.57
C ALA A 111 2.79 2.77 5.87
N PHE A 112 3.12 4.01 6.19
CA PHE A 112 2.14 5.04 6.53
C PHE A 112 2.42 6.30 5.74
N TYR A 113 1.37 6.98 5.28
CA TYR A 113 1.48 8.25 4.57
C TYR A 113 0.26 9.13 4.84
N HIS A 114 0.45 10.43 4.78
CA HIS A 114 -0.64 11.39 4.93
C HIS A 114 -1.12 11.88 3.57
N ARG A 115 -0.24 12.41 2.74
CA ARG A 115 -0.59 13.06 1.46
C ARG A 115 -0.20 12.19 0.27
N ALA A 116 -1.10 12.22 -0.72
CA ALA A 116 -0.81 11.66 -2.04
C ALA A 116 -1.36 12.58 -3.12
N GLN A 117 -0.70 12.60 -4.26
CA GLN A 117 -1.20 13.25 -5.47
C GLN A 117 -2.52 12.60 -5.90
N LYS A 118 -3.54 13.41 -6.07
CA LYS A 118 -4.81 12.92 -6.60
C LYS A 118 -4.71 12.70 -8.12
N LEU A 119 -5.16 11.55 -8.52
CA LEU A 119 -5.33 11.17 -9.92
C LEU A 119 -6.74 11.52 -10.38
N GLU A 120 -6.95 11.50 -11.69
CA GLU A 120 -8.24 11.78 -12.30
C GLU A 120 -9.32 10.81 -11.82
N ARG A 121 -10.55 11.33 -11.62
CA ARG A 121 -11.70 10.49 -11.27
C ARG A 121 -12.20 9.74 -12.51
N VAL A 122 -12.19 8.41 -12.44
CA VAL A 122 -12.56 7.52 -13.55
C VAL A 122 -13.70 6.56 -13.23
N LEU A 123 -14.29 6.66 -12.05
CA LEU A 123 -15.34 5.75 -11.57
C LEU A 123 -16.54 5.63 -12.55
N GLN A 124 -16.91 6.72 -13.22
CA GLN A 124 -18.05 6.74 -14.15
C GLN A 124 -17.66 6.42 -15.60
N ARG A 125 -16.41 6.08 -15.87
CA ARG A 125 -15.93 5.72 -17.20
C ARG A 125 -16.11 4.22 -17.48
N TYR A 126 -17.36 3.75 -17.43
CA TYR A 126 -17.68 2.32 -17.54
C TYR A 126 -17.15 1.67 -18.83
N HIS A 127 -16.98 2.44 -19.90
CA HIS A 127 -16.41 1.98 -21.17
C HIS A 127 -14.90 1.66 -21.09
N GLU A 128 -14.19 2.14 -20.05
CA GLU A 128 -12.78 1.84 -19.81
C GLU A 128 -12.58 0.62 -18.91
N TYR A 129 -13.65 0.09 -18.29
CA TYR A 129 -13.55 -1.04 -17.36
C TYR A 129 -13.11 -2.30 -18.10
N ARG A 130 -12.19 -3.02 -17.48
CA ARG A 130 -11.65 -4.28 -17.99
C ARG A 130 -11.83 -5.39 -16.94
N GLY A 131 -12.03 -6.63 -17.43
CA GLY A 131 -12.24 -7.77 -16.55
C GLY A 131 -13.38 -7.53 -15.55
N PRO A 132 -13.24 -7.94 -14.28
CA PRO A 132 -14.24 -7.68 -13.25
C PRO A 132 -14.33 -6.21 -12.80
N GLY A 133 -13.44 -5.34 -13.29
CA GLY A 133 -13.46 -3.91 -12.96
C GLY A 133 -13.20 -3.65 -11.48
N VAL A 134 -12.01 -3.95 -11.00
CA VAL A 134 -11.64 -3.76 -9.59
C VAL A 134 -11.86 -2.31 -9.16
N LEU A 135 -12.64 -2.09 -8.12
CA LEU A 135 -12.98 -0.76 -7.64
C LEU A 135 -11.92 -0.17 -6.71
N ARG A 136 -11.47 -0.96 -5.72
CA ARG A 136 -10.48 -0.52 -4.74
C ARG A 136 -9.77 -1.66 -4.04
N LEU A 137 -8.65 -1.34 -3.41
CA LEU A 137 -8.01 -2.12 -2.38
C LEU A 137 -8.71 -1.82 -1.04
N ASP A 138 -9.31 -2.84 -0.40
CA ASP A 138 -10.16 -2.64 0.76
C ASP A 138 -9.52 -3.11 2.07
N HIS A 139 -8.89 -4.27 2.09
CA HIS A 139 -8.27 -4.82 3.29
C HIS A 139 -7.07 -5.72 2.98
N PHE A 140 -6.26 -5.95 4.01
CA PHE A 140 -5.21 -6.96 4.02
C PHE A 140 -5.63 -8.13 4.92
N ASN A 141 -5.34 -9.33 4.49
CA ASN A 141 -5.49 -10.52 5.30
C ASN A 141 -4.08 -11.06 5.63
N LEU A 142 -3.72 -11.06 6.91
CA LEU A 142 -2.41 -11.47 7.38
C LEU A 142 -2.51 -12.71 8.25
N PHE A 143 -1.66 -13.68 7.99
CA PHE A 143 -1.57 -14.89 8.79
C PHE A 143 -0.50 -14.72 9.86
N SER A 144 -0.88 -14.87 11.12
CA SER A 144 0.05 -14.80 12.26
C SER A 144 -0.07 -16.09 13.09
N PRO A 145 1.03 -16.69 13.54
CA PRO A 145 0.99 -17.80 14.50
C PRO A 145 0.50 -17.33 15.88
N GLU A 146 0.54 -16.04 16.17
CA GLU A 146 0.17 -15.45 17.45
C GLU A 146 -0.92 -14.36 17.28
N VAL A 147 -2.03 -14.72 16.61
CA VAL A 147 -3.12 -13.78 16.28
C VAL A 147 -3.58 -12.97 17.49
N GLY A 148 -3.74 -13.58 18.67
CA GLY A 148 -4.17 -12.88 19.89
C GLY A 148 -3.21 -11.77 20.29
N LYS A 149 -1.91 -12.04 20.30
CA LYS A 149 -0.88 -11.02 20.61
C LYS A 149 -0.84 -9.91 19.58
N ALA A 150 -0.89 -10.27 18.29
CA ALA A 150 -0.88 -9.30 17.21
C ALA A 150 -2.10 -8.38 17.29
N THR A 151 -3.30 -8.93 17.52
CA THR A 151 -4.53 -8.16 17.67
C THR A 151 -4.45 -7.20 18.85
N GLN A 152 -4.00 -7.68 20.01
CA GLN A 152 -3.84 -6.84 21.20
C GLN A 152 -2.83 -5.70 20.92
N TYR A 153 -1.68 -6.02 20.36
CA TYR A 153 -0.64 -5.06 20.03
C TYR A 153 -1.16 -3.94 19.11
N TYR A 154 -1.79 -4.29 18.00
CA TYR A 154 -2.29 -3.28 17.07
C TYR A 154 -3.37 -2.40 17.68
N ARG A 155 -4.29 -2.98 18.46
CA ARG A 155 -5.32 -2.19 19.15
C ARG A 155 -4.73 -1.21 20.17
N GLU A 156 -3.70 -1.60 20.90
CA GLU A 156 -3.07 -0.76 21.92
C GLU A 156 -2.15 0.30 21.34
N ARG A 157 -1.49 0.01 20.21
CA ARG A 157 -0.46 0.88 19.64
C ARG A 157 -0.93 1.70 18.45
N LEU A 158 -1.79 1.14 17.61
CA LEU A 158 -2.22 1.79 16.39
C LEU A 158 -3.69 2.28 16.43
N GLY A 159 -4.52 1.71 17.29
CA GLY A 159 -5.92 2.10 17.50
C GLY A 159 -6.91 1.14 16.90
#